data_2bfd84a41a49cface7c8b4471d8591eb
#
_entry.id   2bfd84a41a49cface7c8b4471d8591eb
#
_cell.length_a   1.000
_cell.length_b   1.000
_cell.length_c   1.000
_cell.angle_alpha   90.00
_cell.angle_beta   90.00
_cell.angle_gamma   90.00
#
_symmetry.space_group_name_H-M   'P 1'
#
loop_
_entity.id
_entity.type
_entity.pdbx_description
1 polymer ?
#
loop_
_entity_poly.entity_id
_entity_poly.type
_entity_poly.pdbx_seq_one_letter_code
_entity_poly.pdbx_strand_id
1 'polypeptide(L)'
;MNYKHHRKFVILFLMMIVVGLSLSKPLITLGEIGLGAAWLLQGNIKNQILSFFRNRIVLLLSSIYLLTIIGLFYTTNFEFATGDVRRKIPLFLLPFLLSGLNPLTQQEIKFIFKVYVIGVVASSFWSVFVLLGGLNEVIIDTRQLSRFTSHIRFGLAICLAIFGSIYYALNEIDTKNKIKWFIVGIWLLIFMVIINLFTGILVFFITGSILLLFYGTQHQNKIVKTTFFFVFITLIASVSFYINNSISNYKAAQQVESLPMGEYSENGEKFYHDTISEVKDFKENGNYIYRNIAFTELEEAWNRRSDFNFNGTDLKGQELKATLLRFITSKGERKTAQAIENLSKEEINAIEKGIANHLYIKMNDFSRRVHKIIWEFDVYNKHGIASGHSVVMRWVYWKNAFSIFKKNVFFGVGTGDLQDAFNQEYQSQTVLSEKYYLRAHNQYITYAVSFGVVGLAWFLIFLFYPFFKLKLYNNFLYLAFFCVALLSMVTEDTLETQVGVMFFTFFNTILIFNSTNSKMV
;
A
#
# COMPACT_ATOMS: atom_id res chain seq x y z
N MET A 1 -9.40 36.21 -22.74
CA MET A 1 -10.04 36.00 -21.41
C MET A 1 -9.36 36.90 -20.38
N ASN A 2 -10.11 37.55 -19.45
CA ASN A 2 -9.50 38.38 -18.40
C ASN A 2 -8.57 37.50 -17.51
N TYR A 3 -7.37 38.00 -17.22
CA TYR A 3 -6.36 37.27 -16.42
C TYR A 3 -6.91 36.69 -15.10
N LYS A 4 -7.75 37.47 -14.38
CA LYS A 4 -8.36 37.02 -13.12
C LYS A 4 -9.31 35.81 -13.32
N HIS A 5 -10.06 35.76 -14.40
CA HIS A 5 -10.97 34.64 -14.69
C HIS A 5 -10.16 33.40 -15.10
N HIS A 6 -9.16 33.57 -15.97
CA HIS A 6 -8.26 32.48 -16.36
C HIS A 6 -7.60 31.84 -15.14
N ARG A 7 -7.07 32.65 -14.22
CA ARG A 7 -6.42 32.16 -12.99
C ARG A 7 -7.37 31.32 -12.11
N LYS A 8 -8.63 31.75 -11.97
CA LYS A 8 -9.66 31.00 -11.24
C LYS A 8 -9.91 29.62 -11.87
N PHE A 9 -9.94 29.52 -13.20
CA PHE A 9 -10.11 28.25 -13.89
C PHE A 9 -8.92 27.32 -13.65
N VAL A 10 -7.70 27.81 -13.75
CA VAL A 10 -6.50 27.01 -13.44
C VAL A 10 -6.58 26.44 -12.02
N ILE A 11 -6.89 27.27 -11.02
CA ILE A 11 -7.01 26.83 -9.62
C ILE A 11 -8.17 25.81 -9.48
N LEU A 12 -9.31 26.03 -10.11
CA LEU A 12 -10.45 25.10 -10.09
C LEU A 12 -10.05 23.71 -10.60
N PHE A 13 -9.36 23.64 -11.74
CA PHE A 13 -8.95 22.35 -12.30
C PHE A 13 -7.88 21.65 -11.45
N LEU A 14 -6.95 22.39 -10.86
CA LEU A 14 -6.01 21.84 -9.88
C LEU A 14 -6.73 21.32 -8.63
N MET A 15 -7.78 22.01 -8.16
CA MET A 15 -8.61 21.52 -7.05
C MET A 15 -9.38 20.24 -7.42
N MET A 16 -9.91 20.16 -8.64
CA MET A 16 -10.58 18.93 -9.13
C MET A 16 -9.62 17.75 -9.11
N ILE A 17 -8.38 17.93 -9.53
CA ILE A 17 -7.34 16.89 -9.47
C ILE A 17 -7.12 16.41 -8.02
N VAL A 18 -6.88 17.33 -7.08
CA VAL A 18 -6.54 16.91 -5.70
C VAL A 18 -7.72 16.30 -4.95
N VAL A 19 -8.95 16.74 -5.20
CA VAL A 19 -10.18 16.13 -4.67
C VAL A 19 -10.36 14.73 -5.29
N GLY A 20 -10.10 14.62 -6.59
CA GLY A 20 -10.18 13.36 -7.32
C GLY A 20 -9.24 12.28 -6.79
N LEU A 21 -8.06 12.64 -6.27
CA LEU A 21 -7.12 11.68 -5.71
C LEU A 21 -7.69 10.83 -4.56
N SER A 22 -8.64 11.38 -3.80
CA SER A 22 -9.25 10.71 -2.65
C SER A 22 -10.72 10.34 -2.84
N LEU A 23 -11.44 10.95 -3.80
CA LEU A 23 -12.88 10.80 -3.92
C LEU A 23 -13.37 10.31 -5.30
N SER A 24 -12.65 10.58 -6.41
CA SER A 24 -13.22 10.32 -7.73
C SER A 24 -12.20 10.31 -8.87
N LYS A 25 -11.94 9.14 -9.46
CA LYS A 25 -11.06 9.05 -10.65
C LYS A 25 -11.54 9.90 -11.83
N PRO A 26 -12.84 9.99 -12.19
CA PRO A 26 -13.32 10.91 -13.22
C PRO A 26 -12.96 12.38 -12.97
N LEU A 27 -12.97 12.86 -11.72
CA LEU A 27 -12.56 14.23 -11.40
C LEU A 27 -11.09 14.49 -11.73
N ILE A 28 -10.21 13.51 -11.58
CA ILE A 28 -8.81 13.61 -11.99
C ILE A 28 -8.74 13.92 -13.48
N THR A 29 -9.41 13.10 -14.30
CA THR A 29 -9.40 13.24 -15.77
C THR A 29 -10.02 14.58 -16.22
N LEU A 30 -11.15 14.97 -15.63
CA LEU A 30 -11.77 16.27 -15.92
C LEU A 30 -10.86 17.45 -15.53
N GLY A 31 -10.17 17.34 -14.40
CA GLY A 31 -9.20 18.33 -13.98
C GLY A 31 -8.01 18.45 -14.93
N GLU A 32 -7.49 17.31 -15.45
CA GLU A 32 -6.41 17.30 -16.44
C GLU A 32 -6.84 17.93 -17.77
N ILE A 33 -8.00 17.53 -18.30
CA ILE A 33 -8.55 18.07 -19.54
C ILE A 33 -8.80 19.57 -19.40
N GLY A 34 -9.40 19.98 -18.27
CA GLY A 34 -9.66 21.38 -17.98
C GLY A 34 -8.39 22.21 -17.83
N LEU A 35 -7.32 21.64 -17.22
CA LEU A 35 -6.03 22.31 -17.12
C LEU A 35 -5.38 22.47 -18.50
N GLY A 36 -5.49 21.48 -19.38
CA GLY A 36 -5.07 21.57 -20.79
C GLY A 36 -5.83 22.65 -21.55
N ALA A 37 -7.15 22.72 -21.37
CA ALA A 37 -7.98 23.78 -21.95
C ALA A 37 -7.58 25.17 -21.41
N ALA A 38 -7.35 25.30 -20.11
CA ALA A 38 -6.88 26.55 -19.53
C ALA A 38 -5.50 26.96 -20.08
N TRP A 39 -4.59 26.01 -20.27
CA TRP A 39 -3.30 26.26 -20.89
C TRP A 39 -3.44 26.80 -22.32
N LEU A 40 -4.31 26.24 -23.15
CA LEU A 40 -4.60 26.74 -24.51
C LEU A 40 -5.21 28.14 -24.47
N LEU A 41 -6.15 28.39 -23.56
CA LEU A 41 -6.85 29.66 -23.41
C LEU A 41 -5.99 30.80 -22.85
N GLN A 42 -4.83 30.51 -22.29
CA GLN A 42 -3.88 31.54 -21.85
C GLN A 42 -3.35 32.34 -23.04
N GLY A 43 -3.32 31.75 -24.23
CA GLY A 43 -2.71 32.32 -25.43
C GLY A 43 -1.16 32.26 -25.34
N ASN A 44 -0.45 32.81 -26.29
CA ASN A 44 1.01 32.84 -26.29
C ASN A 44 1.68 31.45 -26.28
N ILE A 45 1.10 30.50 -27.01
CA ILE A 45 1.50 29.08 -27.09
C ILE A 45 3.00 28.93 -27.36
N LYS A 46 3.58 29.79 -28.23
CA LYS A 46 5.01 29.75 -28.53
C LYS A 46 5.87 29.93 -27.27
N ASN A 47 5.54 30.90 -26.43
CA ASN A 47 6.31 31.15 -25.21
C ASN A 47 6.09 30.06 -24.14
N GLN A 48 4.89 29.50 -24.05
CA GLN A 48 4.59 28.38 -23.17
C GLN A 48 5.41 27.13 -23.55
N ILE A 49 5.50 26.82 -24.85
CA ILE A 49 6.32 25.71 -25.36
C ILE A 49 7.82 26.01 -25.13
N LEU A 50 8.26 27.23 -25.38
CA LEU A 50 9.64 27.64 -25.12
C LEU A 50 10.00 27.56 -23.64
N SER A 51 9.07 27.88 -22.74
CA SER A 51 9.24 27.74 -21.28
C SER A 51 9.53 26.29 -20.89
N PHE A 52 8.79 25.34 -21.48
CA PHE A 52 9.04 23.91 -21.28
C PHE A 52 10.44 23.51 -21.71
N PHE A 53 10.87 23.83 -22.93
CA PHE A 53 12.18 23.44 -23.45
C PHE A 53 13.36 24.15 -22.77
N ARG A 54 13.17 25.33 -22.21
CA ARG A 54 14.19 26.08 -21.47
C ARG A 54 14.44 25.55 -20.07
N ASN A 55 13.49 24.83 -19.48
CA ASN A 55 13.59 24.35 -18.11
C ASN A 55 14.09 22.89 -18.06
N ARG A 56 15.38 22.72 -17.80
CA ARG A 56 16.02 21.39 -17.74
C ARG A 56 15.38 20.45 -16.70
N ILE A 57 14.87 20.98 -15.59
CA ILE A 57 14.21 20.17 -14.58
C ILE A 57 12.87 19.65 -15.12
N VAL A 58 12.10 20.50 -15.80
CA VAL A 58 10.82 20.10 -16.40
C VAL A 58 11.03 19.04 -17.49
N LEU A 59 12.05 19.21 -18.32
CA LEU A 59 12.43 18.22 -19.33
C LEU A 59 12.78 16.88 -18.69
N LEU A 60 13.55 16.90 -17.59
CA LEU A 60 13.88 15.68 -16.86
C LEU A 60 12.63 15.03 -16.25
N LEU A 61 11.72 15.83 -15.63
CA LEU A 61 10.46 15.30 -15.07
C LEU A 61 9.58 14.65 -16.14
N SER A 62 9.56 15.22 -17.34
CA SER A 62 8.77 14.69 -18.47
C SER A 62 9.45 13.50 -19.15
N SER A 63 10.77 13.37 -19.02
CA SER A 63 11.56 12.35 -19.73
C SER A 63 11.25 10.92 -19.28
N ILE A 64 10.75 10.72 -18.08
CA ILE A 64 10.38 9.39 -17.61
C ILE A 64 9.23 8.78 -18.44
N TYR A 65 8.36 9.61 -18.98
CA TYR A 65 7.33 9.17 -19.92
C TYR A 65 7.94 8.68 -21.24
N LEU A 66 9.07 9.29 -21.68
CA LEU A 66 9.76 8.87 -22.90
C LEU A 66 10.30 7.44 -22.80
N LEU A 67 10.68 6.95 -21.61
CA LEU A 67 11.03 5.54 -21.43
C LEU A 67 9.89 4.61 -21.83
N THR A 68 8.65 4.96 -21.44
CA THR A 68 7.47 4.18 -21.83
C THR A 68 7.25 4.19 -23.34
N ILE A 69 7.54 5.32 -24.02
CA ILE A 69 7.45 5.41 -25.49
C ILE A 69 8.60 4.62 -26.15
N ILE A 70 9.83 4.74 -25.64
CA ILE A 70 10.98 3.99 -26.16
C ILE A 70 10.74 2.48 -26.03
N GLY A 71 10.16 2.03 -24.92
CA GLY A 71 9.83 0.63 -24.71
C GLY A 71 8.82 0.05 -25.72
N LEU A 72 8.11 0.88 -26.50
CA LEU A 72 7.24 0.41 -27.59
C LEU A 72 8.02 -0.13 -28.79
N PHE A 73 9.27 0.30 -29.00
CA PHE A 73 10.04 -0.09 -30.19
C PHE A 73 10.48 -1.56 -30.15
N TYR A 74 10.46 -2.20 -28.98
CA TYR A 74 10.86 -3.59 -28.80
C TYR A 74 9.84 -4.43 -27.99
N THR A 75 8.60 -3.93 -27.87
CA THR A 75 7.49 -4.68 -27.28
C THR A 75 6.71 -5.48 -28.33
N THR A 76 6.16 -6.61 -27.94
CA THR A 76 5.29 -7.45 -28.80
C THR A 76 3.81 -7.28 -28.43
N ASN A 77 3.48 -7.05 -27.16
CA ASN A 77 2.12 -6.86 -26.66
C ASN A 77 1.70 -5.37 -26.70
N PHE A 78 1.25 -4.92 -27.86
CA PHE A 78 0.81 -3.54 -28.07
C PHE A 78 -0.50 -3.19 -27.36
N GLU A 79 -1.37 -4.17 -27.10
CA GLU A 79 -2.63 -3.95 -26.39
C GLU A 79 -2.33 -3.50 -24.95
N PHE A 80 -1.48 -4.24 -24.23
CA PHE A 80 -1.05 -3.86 -22.91
C PHE A 80 -0.26 -2.54 -22.91
N ALA A 81 0.65 -2.37 -23.88
CA ALA A 81 1.50 -1.18 -24.00
C ALA A 81 0.69 0.12 -24.18
N THR A 82 -0.35 0.12 -25.02
CA THR A 82 -1.19 1.31 -25.23
C THR A 82 -1.96 1.71 -23.98
N GLY A 83 -2.42 0.73 -23.20
CA GLY A 83 -3.02 0.96 -21.89
C GLY A 83 -2.06 1.59 -20.90
N ASP A 84 -0.80 1.17 -20.91
CA ASP A 84 0.26 1.68 -20.05
C ASP A 84 0.68 3.10 -20.42
N VAL A 85 0.89 3.36 -21.72
CA VAL A 85 1.16 4.69 -22.27
C VAL A 85 0.07 5.68 -21.85
N ARG A 86 -1.20 5.31 -22.01
CA ARG A 86 -2.35 6.16 -21.61
C ARG A 86 -2.33 6.48 -20.11
N ARG A 87 -2.07 5.50 -19.27
CA ARG A 87 -2.02 5.71 -17.80
C ARG A 87 -0.91 6.66 -17.37
N LYS A 88 0.21 6.67 -18.10
CA LYS A 88 1.42 7.44 -17.79
C LYS A 88 1.47 8.83 -18.44
N ILE A 89 0.49 9.20 -19.27
CA ILE A 89 0.39 10.55 -19.87
C ILE A 89 0.61 11.68 -18.85
N PRO A 90 0.07 11.64 -17.63
CA PRO A 90 0.27 12.72 -16.65
C PRO A 90 1.74 12.98 -16.30
N LEU A 91 2.63 11.98 -16.41
CA LEU A 91 4.08 12.17 -16.18
C LEU A 91 4.71 13.17 -17.15
N PHE A 92 4.16 13.28 -18.35
CA PHE A 92 4.55 14.28 -19.33
C PHE A 92 3.69 15.54 -19.22
N LEU A 93 2.36 15.35 -19.20
CA LEU A 93 1.39 16.42 -19.40
C LEU A 93 1.42 17.45 -18.27
N LEU A 94 1.48 17.04 -17.00
CA LEU A 94 1.46 17.98 -15.87
C LEU A 94 2.70 18.86 -15.80
N PRO A 95 3.94 18.36 -15.87
CA PRO A 95 5.12 19.22 -15.94
C PRO A 95 5.09 20.15 -17.16
N PHE A 96 4.63 19.67 -18.32
CA PHE A 96 4.49 20.46 -19.53
C PHE A 96 3.51 21.62 -19.33
N LEU A 97 2.27 21.35 -18.91
CA LEU A 97 1.23 22.36 -18.74
C LEU A 97 1.63 23.38 -17.65
N LEU A 98 2.08 22.90 -16.49
CA LEU A 98 2.42 23.78 -15.37
C LEU A 98 3.64 24.66 -15.65
N SER A 99 4.58 24.22 -16.51
CA SER A 99 5.72 25.06 -16.91
C SER A 99 5.34 26.22 -17.82
N GLY A 100 4.25 26.07 -18.58
CA GLY A 100 3.72 27.10 -19.47
C GLY A 100 2.71 28.05 -18.81
N LEU A 101 2.14 27.66 -17.68
CA LEU A 101 1.21 28.47 -16.90
C LEU A 101 1.92 29.46 -15.99
N ASN A 102 1.27 30.57 -15.65
CA ASN A 102 1.81 31.52 -14.68
C ASN A 102 2.05 30.81 -13.33
N PRO A 103 3.20 31.05 -12.67
CA PRO A 103 3.56 30.40 -11.41
C PRO A 103 2.49 30.57 -10.33
N LEU A 104 2.25 29.51 -9.56
CA LEU A 104 1.33 29.56 -8.42
C LEU A 104 1.97 30.34 -7.27
N THR A 105 1.16 31.15 -6.59
CA THR A 105 1.58 31.83 -5.34
C THR A 105 1.54 30.86 -4.16
N GLN A 106 2.27 31.16 -3.10
CA GLN A 106 2.28 30.38 -1.85
C GLN A 106 0.86 30.23 -1.26
N GLN A 107 0.05 31.28 -1.35
CA GLN A 107 -1.33 31.26 -0.85
C GLN A 107 -2.21 30.31 -1.67
N GLU A 108 -2.06 30.29 -3.00
CA GLU A 108 -2.79 29.37 -3.89
C GLU A 108 -2.38 27.92 -3.66
N ILE A 109 -1.09 27.65 -3.47
CA ILE A 109 -0.61 26.31 -3.14
C ILE A 109 -1.15 25.84 -1.80
N LYS A 110 -1.12 26.70 -0.77
CA LYS A 110 -1.73 26.43 0.55
C LYS A 110 -3.22 26.16 0.41
N PHE A 111 -3.91 26.93 -0.44
CA PHE A 111 -5.34 26.74 -0.68
C PHE A 111 -5.64 25.40 -1.39
N ILE A 112 -4.92 25.05 -2.45
CA ILE A 112 -5.03 23.76 -3.14
C ILE A 112 -4.75 22.60 -2.18
N PHE A 113 -3.72 22.74 -1.35
CA PHE A 113 -3.39 21.72 -0.35
C PHE A 113 -4.49 21.58 0.72
N LYS A 114 -5.08 22.70 1.15
CA LYS A 114 -6.25 22.68 2.05
C LYS A 114 -7.43 21.92 1.43
N VAL A 115 -7.71 22.14 0.16
CA VAL A 115 -8.76 21.42 -0.59
C VAL A 115 -8.44 19.92 -0.68
N TYR A 116 -7.17 19.57 -0.92
CA TYR A 116 -6.72 18.18 -0.85
C TYR A 116 -7.01 17.54 0.50
N VAL A 117 -6.64 18.19 1.59
CA VAL A 117 -6.88 17.68 2.95
C VAL A 117 -8.37 17.53 3.23
N ILE A 118 -9.20 18.49 2.79
CA ILE A 118 -10.67 18.39 2.90
C ILE A 118 -11.19 17.16 2.16
N GLY A 119 -10.70 16.87 0.95
CA GLY A 119 -11.07 15.67 0.20
C GLY A 119 -10.70 14.38 0.93
N VAL A 120 -9.50 14.30 1.53
CA VAL A 120 -9.06 13.16 2.33
C VAL A 120 -9.92 12.98 3.58
N VAL A 121 -10.22 14.07 4.28
CA VAL A 121 -11.09 14.07 5.47
C VAL A 121 -12.51 13.64 5.11
N ALA A 122 -13.08 14.17 4.02
CA ALA A 122 -14.41 13.75 3.56
C ALA A 122 -14.47 12.25 3.25
N SER A 123 -13.44 11.71 2.57
CA SER A 123 -13.32 10.28 2.32
C SER A 123 -13.19 9.47 3.62
N SER A 124 -12.49 9.98 4.65
CA SER A 124 -12.38 9.32 5.95
C SER A 124 -13.70 9.28 6.70
N PHE A 125 -14.46 10.37 6.70
CA PHE A 125 -15.80 10.39 7.30
C PHE A 125 -16.78 9.47 6.58
N TRP A 126 -16.71 9.40 5.26
CA TRP A 126 -17.50 8.44 4.50
C TRP A 126 -17.19 6.99 4.91
N SER A 127 -15.92 6.64 5.06
CA SER A 127 -15.50 5.32 5.50
C SER A 127 -16.03 5.00 6.91
N VAL A 128 -16.00 5.97 7.84
CA VAL A 128 -16.56 5.80 9.18
C VAL A 128 -18.09 5.65 9.13
N PHE A 129 -18.78 6.45 8.31
CA PHE A 129 -20.22 6.31 8.11
C PHE A 129 -20.62 4.89 7.66
N VAL A 130 -19.87 4.33 6.69
CA VAL A 130 -20.09 2.95 6.22
C VAL A 130 -19.77 1.94 7.34
N LEU A 131 -18.69 2.13 8.09
CA LEU A 131 -18.30 1.26 9.21
C LEU A 131 -19.37 1.21 10.31
N LEU A 132 -20.05 2.33 10.56
CA LEU A 132 -21.15 2.45 11.54
C LEU A 132 -22.50 1.92 11.00
N GLY A 133 -22.51 1.24 9.86
CA GLY A 133 -23.72 0.63 9.29
C GLY A 133 -24.56 1.56 8.43
N GLY A 134 -24.05 2.73 8.04
CA GLY A 134 -24.81 3.72 7.25
C GLY A 134 -25.30 3.24 5.87
N LEU A 135 -24.76 2.14 5.35
CA LEU A 135 -25.21 1.50 4.11
C LEU A 135 -25.83 0.11 4.34
N ASN A 136 -26.01 -0.31 5.60
CA ASN A 136 -26.51 -1.66 5.95
C ASN A 136 -25.69 -2.81 5.30
N GLU A 137 -24.41 -2.59 5.04
CA GLU A 137 -23.51 -3.59 4.46
C GLU A 137 -22.71 -4.29 5.56
N VAL A 138 -22.53 -5.60 5.43
CA VAL A 138 -21.63 -6.35 6.31
C VAL A 138 -20.19 -6.12 5.89
N ILE A 139 -19.42 -5.44 6.71
CA ILE A 139 -17.99 -5.20 6.47
C ILE A 139 -17.19 -6.40 6.97
N ILE A 140 -16.67 -7.19 6.05
CA ILE A 140 -15.87 -8.38 6.34
C ILE A 140 -14.39 -8.03 6.45
N ASP A 141 -13.92 -7.10 5.62
CA ASP A 141 -12.52 -6.63 5.59
C ASP A 141 -12.51 -5.10 5.59
N THR A 142 -11.70 -4.50 6.47
CA THR A 142 -11.55 -3.04 6.56
C THR A 142 -11.08 -2.39 5.25
N ARG A 143 -10.47 -3.16 4.33
CA ARG A 143 -10.12 -2.70 2.98
C ARG A 143 -11.33 -2.26 2.17
N GLN A 144 -12.50 -2.82 2.42
CA GLN A 144 -13.77 -2.44 1.76
C GLN A 144 -14.20 -1.01 2.11
N LEU A 145 -13.70 -0.45 3.20
CA LEU A 145 -13.97 0.93 3.62
C LEU A 145 -13.28 1.97 2.73
N SER A 146 -12.24 1.58 2.00
CA SER A 146 -11.54 2.46 1.04
C SER A 146 -12.25 2.46 -0.32
N ARG A 147 -13.46 3.05 -0.38
CA ARG A 147 -14.40 2.96 -1.51
C ARG A 147 -13.93 3.65 -2.79
N PHE A 148 -13.23 4.76 -2.67
CA PHE A 148 -12.91 5.64 -3.79
C PHE A 148 -11.56 5.35 -4.42
N THR A 149 -10.65 4.77 -3.66
CA THR A 149 -9.31 4.40 -4.12
C THR A 149 -8.84 3.13 -3.40
N SER A 150 -7.73 2.52 -3.85
CA SER A 150 -7.22 1.35 -3.15
C SER A 150 -6.77 1.71 -1.72
N HIS A 151 -6.96 0.76 -0.81
CA HIS A 151 -6.61 0.88 0.60
C HIS A 151 -5.19 1.42 0.83
N ILE A 152 -4.20 0.93 0.05
CA ILE A 152 -2.81 1.38 0.15
C ILE A 152 -2.68 2.84 -0.28
N ARG A 153 -3.26 3.24 -1.42
CA ARG A 153 -3.19 4.63 -1.93
C ARG A 153 -3.90 5.61 -1.03
N PHE A 154 -5.00 5.18 -0.42
CA PHE A 154 -5.69 5.99 0.59
C PHE A 154 -4.77 6.25 1.79
N GLY A 155 -4.07 5.20 2.28
CA GLY A 155 -3.07 5.36 3.35
C GLY A 155 -1.96 6.35 3.00
N LEU A 156 -1.44 6.34 1.76
CA LEU A 156 -0.43 7.31 1.31
C LEU A 156 -0.98 8.74 1.24
N ALA A 157 -2.21 8.90 0.75
CA ALA A 157 -2.87 10.19 0.74
C ALA A 157 -3.07 10.74 2.15
N ILE A 158 -3.47 9.90 3.10
CA ILE A 158 -3.59 10.26 4.52
C ILE A 158 -2.23 10.66 5.10
N CYS A 159 -1.16 9.90 4.84
CA CYS A 159 0.19 10.25 5.31
C CYS A 159 0.60 11.66 4.88
N LEU A 160 0.45 11.98 3.58
CA LEU A 160 0.78 13.30 3.08
C LEU A 160 -0.12 14.39 3.69
N ALA A 161 -1.42 14.11 3.89
CA ALA A 161 -2.34 15.04 4.53
C ALA A 161 -1.96 15.31 5.99
N ILE A 162 -1.51 14.29 6.76
CA ILE A 162 -1.04 14.44 8.14
C ILE A 162 0.24 15.31 8.17
N PHE A 163 1.28 14.96 7.39
CA PHE A 163 2.53 15.73 7.38
C PHE A 163 2.31 17.17 6.91
N GLY A 164 1.45 17.37 5.91
CA GLY A 164 1.07 18.71 5.47
C GLY A 164 0.29 19.49 6.54
N SER A 165 -0.61 18.83 7.27
CA SER A 165 -1.32 19.43 8.39
C SER A 165 -0.36 19.86 9.50
N ILE A 166 0.64 19.03 9.83
CA ILE A 166 1.71 19.37 10.78
C ILE A 166 2.51 20.57 10.26
N TYR A 167 2.93 20.56 9.00
CA TYR A 167 3.68 21.66 8.39
C TYR A 167 2.92 22.98 8.48
N TYR A 168 1.65 23.00 8.08
CA TYR A 168 0.86 24.23 8.14
C TYR A 168 0.52 24.65 9.57
N ALA A 169 0.31 23.70 10.50
CA ALA A 169 0.13 24.03 11.92
C ALA A 169 1.36 24.72 12.51
N LEU A 170 2.56 24.24 12.19
CA LEU A 170 3.81 24.80 12.70
C LEU A 170 4.11 26.21 12.12
N ASN A 171 3.66 26.48 10.89
CA ASN A 171 3.90 27.75 10.19
C ASN A 171 2.70 28.72 10.24
N GLU A 172 1.63 28.38 10.97
CA GLU A 172 0.45 29.24 11.11
C GLU A 172 0.62 30.22 12.27
N ILE A 173 0.33 31.49 12.02
CA ILE A 173 0.40 32.54 13.02
C ILE A 173 -0.87 32.58 13.88
N ASP A 174 -2.04 32.42 13.22
CA ASP A 174 -3.33 32.41 13.91
C ASP A 174 -3.53 31.10 14.68
N THR A 175 -3.64 31.23 16.01
CA THR A 175 -3.80 30.11 16.93
C THR A 175 -5.04 29.25 16.61
N LYS A 176 -6.15 29.85 16.17
CA LYS A 176 -7.38 29.09 15.80
C LYS A 176 -7.13 28.20 14.58
N ASN A 177 -6.45 28.71 13.56
CA ASN A 177 -6.12 27.92 12.39
C ASN A 177 -5.04 26.88 12.69
N LYS A 178 -4.08 27.19 13.55
CA LYS A 178 -3.09 26.23 14.05
C LYS A 178 -3.77 25.02 14.71
N ILE A 179 -4.71 25.26 15.62
CA ILE A 179 -5.47 24.22 16.31
C ILE A 179 -6.26 23.37 15.31
N LYS A 180 -6.94 24.00 14.32
CA LYS A 180 -7.67 23.26 13.27
C LYS A 180 -6.78 22.27 12.52
N TRP A 181 -5.57 22.68 12.12
CA TRP A 181 -4.62 21.81 11.45
C TRP A 181 -4.18 20.64 12.33
N PHE A 182 -3.93 20.86 13.63
CA PHE A 182 -3.61 19.79 14.56
C PHE A 182 -4.77 18.80 14.74
N ILE A 183 -6.00 19.30 14.91
CA ILE A 183 -7.19 18.45 15.02
C ILE A 183 -7.35 17.56 13.78
N VAL A 184 -7.18 18.10 12.58
CA VAL A 184 -7.24 17.34 11.33
C VAL A 184 -6.14 16.27 11.26
N GLY A 185 -4.91 16.62 11.63
CA GLY A 185 -3.80 15.65 11.69
C GLY A 185 -4.06 14.51 12.66
N ILE A 186 -4.55 14.81 13.86
CA ILE A 186 -4.90 13.84 14.90
C ILE A 186 -6.06 12.94 14.41
N TRP A 187 -7.11 13.53 13.84
CA TRP A 187 -8.22 12.76 13.28
C TRP A 187 -7.76 11.74 12.24
N LEU A 188 -6.96 12.18 11.27
CA LEU A 188 -6.47 11.30 10.22
C LEU A 188 -5.55 10.19 10.75
N LEU A 189 -4.76 10.47 11.81
CA LEU A 189 -3.94 9.47 12.48
C LEU A 189 -4.82 8.42 13.18
N ILE A 190 -5.83 8.84 13.93
CA ILE A 190 -6.78 7.94 14.58
C ILE A 190 -7.53 7.12 13.54
N PHE A 191 -8.02 7.75 12.48
CA PHE A 191 -8.71 7.07 11.38
C PHE A 191 -7.84 5.99 10.71
N MET A 192 -6.54 6.27 10.51
CA MET A 192 -5.60 5.31 9.92
C MET A 192 -5.48 4.03 10.78
N VAL A 193 -5.60 4.17 12.10
CA VAL A 193 -5.62 3.03 13.04
C VAL A 193 -6.98 2.32 12.99
N ILE A 194 -8.10 3.06 12.99
CA ILE A 194 -9.46 2.48 12.98
C ILE A 194 -9.66 1.53 11.78
N ILE A 195 -9.23 1.92 10.59
CA ILE A 195 -9.42 1.10 9.38
C ILE A 195 -8.22 0.20 9.06
N ASN A 196 -7.28 0.06 9.99
CA ASN A 196 -6.10 -0.83 9.87
C ASN A 196 -5.28 -0.60 8.59
N LEU A 197 -4.96 0.65 8.28
CA LEU A 197 -4.09 1.03 7.15
C LEU A 197 -2.62 0.67 7.42
N PHE A 198 -2.31 -0.63 7.55
CA PHE A 198 -0.99 -1.10 7.98
C PHE A 198 0.17 -0.49 7.17
N THR A 199 0.07 -0.50 5.83
CA THR A 199 1.09 0.11 4.95
C THR A 199 1.20 1.63 5.20
N GLY A 200 0.07 2.31 5.36
CA GLY A 200 0.04 3.75 5.69
C GLY A 200 0.69 4.04 7.03
N ILE A 201 0.37 3.26 8.07
CA ILE A 201 0.98 3.38 9.40
C ILE A 201 2.50 3.20 9.32
N LEU A 202 2.98 2.18 8.60
CA LEU A 202 4.40 1.92 8.42
C LEU A 202 5.10 3.08 7.70
N VAL A 203 4.51 3.56 6.59
CA VAL A 203 5.04 4.71 5.82
C VAL A 203 5.05 5.98 6.68
N PHE A 204 4.00 6.21 7.48
CA PHE A 204 3.94 7.35 8.40
C PHE A 204 5.07 7.31 9.44
N PHE A 205 5.28 6.17 10.10
CA PHE A 205 6.34 6.04 11.10
C PHE A 205 7.74 6.15 10.48
N ILE A 206 8.01 5.51 9.35
CA ILE A 206 9.32 5.60 8.70
C ILE A 206 9.58 7.03 8.22
N THR A 207 8.62 7.67 7.54
CA THR A 207 8.73 9.06 7.09
C THR A 207 8.92 10.01 8.28
N GLY A 208 8.11 9.85 9.33
CA GLY A 208 8.23 10.64 10.55
C GLY A 208 9.60 10.51 11.20
N SER A 209 10.13 9.29 11.27
CA SER A 209 11.48 9.02 11.80
C SER A 209 12.57 9.68 10.97
N ILE A 210 12.47 9.63 9.63
CA ILE A 210 13.41 10.31 8.72
C ILE A 210 13.36 11.83 8.92
N LEU A 211 12.15 12.42 8.99
CA LEU A 211 11.97 13.84 9.23
C LEU A 211 12.51 14.27 10.60
N LEU A 212 12.23 13.50 11.65
CA LEU A 212 12.74 13.76 13.00
C LEU A 212 14.27 13.74 13.03
N LEU A 213 14.89 12.73 12.41
CA LEU A 213 16.34 12.67 12.31
C LEU A 213 16.90 13.85 11.54
N PHE A 214 16.35 14.13 10.35
CA PHE A 214 16.86 15.17 9.46
C PHE A 214 16.80 16.55 10.14
N TYR A 215 15.65 16.95 10.69
CA TYR A 215 15.49 18.24 11.35
C TYR A 215 16.11 18.26 12.74
N GLY A 216 16.07 17.13 13.46
CA GLY A 216 16.73 17.01 14.75
C GLY A 216 18.25 17.21 14.67
N THR A 217 18.89 16.62 13.64
CA THR A 217 20.35 16.77 13.44
C THR A 217 20.77 18.16 13.00
N GLN A 218 19.86 18.97 12.43
CA GLN A 218 20.12 20.36 12.05
C GLN A 218 19.92 21.36 13.20
N HIS A 219 19.34 20.94 14.31
CA HIS A 219 19.09 21.84 15.44
C HIS A 219 20.40 22.30 16.08
N GLN A 220 20.50 23.59 16.48
CA GLN A 220 21.75 24.15 17.04
C GLN A 220 22.08 23.59 18.42
N ASN A 221 21.08 23.31 19.24
CA ASN A 221 21.26 22.78 20.59
C ASN A 221 21.68 21.30 20.54
N LYS A 222 22.86 20.99 21.09
CA LYS A 222 23.41 19.62 21.15
C LYS A 222 22.49 18.64 21.90
N ILE A 223 21.84 19.08 22.98
CA ILE A 223 20.92 18.24 23.75
C ILE A 223 19.76 17.80 22.89
N VAL A 224 19.17 18.74 22.12
CA VAL A 224 18.06 18.45 21.21
C VAL A 224 18.49 17.43 20.13
N LYS A 225 19.65 17.64 19.50
CA LYS A 225 20.21 16.67 18.54
C LYS A 225 20.34 15.28 19.12
N THR A 226 20.95 15.21 20.30
CA THR A 226 21.20 13.94 20.99
C THR A 226 19.87 13.27 21.35
N THR A 227 18.89 14.03 21.84
CA THR A 227 17.55 13.51 22.15
C THR A 227 16.86 12.91 20.93
N PHE A 228 16.84 13.60 19.78
CA PHE A 228 16.25 13.07 18.54
C PHE A 228 16.95 11.79 18.06
N PHE A 229 18.28 11.74 18.14
CA PHE A 229 19.04 10.56 17.79
C PHE A 229 18.72 9.37 18.70
N PHE A 230 18.65 9.60 20.01
CA PHE A 230 18.29 8.53 20.97
C PHE A 230 16.84 8.07 20.77
N VAL A 231 15.88 8.98 20.53
CA VAL A 231 14.50 8.61 20.24
C VAL A 231 14.44 7.71 19.01
N PHE A 232 15.18 8.04 17.94
CA PHE A 232 15.24 7.23 16.73
C PHE A 232 15.84 5.84 16.99
N ILE A 233 16.97 5.75 17.70
CA ILE A 233 17.61 4.47 18.05
C ILE A 233 16.69 3.63 18.94
N THR A 234 16.05 4.26 19.93
CA THR A 234 15.11 3.56 20.83
C THR A 234 13.92 3.01 20.05
N LEU A 235 13.39 3.75 19.07
CA LEU A 235 12.29 3.31 18.23
C LEU A 235 12.69 2.08 17.39
N ILE A 236 13.86 2.10 16.74
CA ILE A 236 14.37 0.95 15.98
C ILE A 236 14.60 -0.25 16.90
N ALA A 237 15.24 -0.03 18.05
CA ALA A 237 15.49 -1.09 19.03
C ALA A 237 14.20 -1.72 19.54
N SER A 238 13.17 -0.89 19.84
CA SER A 238 11.86 -1.36 20.30
C SER A 238 11.15 -2.20 19.25
N VAL A 239 11.15 -1.76 17.98
CA VAL A 239 10.57 -2.53 16.87
C VAL A 239 11.32 -3.85 16.66
N SER A 240 12.65 -3.82 16.68
CA SER A 240 13.48 -5.02 16.52
C SER A 240 13.26 -6.00 17.68
N PHE A 241 13.21 -5.50 18.92
CA PHE A 241 12.89 -6.31 20.09
C PHE A 241 11.51 -6.96 19.99
N TYR A 242 10.50 -6.18 19.60
CA TYR A 242 9.13 -6.68 19.43
C TYR A 242 9.05 -7.79 18.37
N ILE A 243 9.71 -7.60 17.22
CA ILE A 243 9.75 -8.60 16.13
C ILE A 243 10.45 -9.87 16.61
N ASN A 244 11.62 -9.74 17.24
CA ASN A 244 12.38 -10.89 17.75
C ASN A 244 11.58 -11.66 18.81
N ASN A 245 10.93 -10.97 19.75
CA ASN A 245 10.09 -11.60 20.76
C ASN A 245 8.88 -12.31 20.10
N SER A 246 8.25 -11.70 19.10
CA SER A 246 7.15 -12.32 18.35
C SER A 246 7.59 -13.59 17.62
N ILE A 247 8.79 -13.60 17.02
CA ILE A 247 9.37 -14.78 16.36
C ILE A 247 9.67 -15.88 17.41
N SER A 248 10.24 -15.50 18.56
CA SER A 248 10.55 -16.46 19.65
C SER A 248 9.26 -17.10 20.19
N ASN A 249 8.23 -16.31 20.47
CA ASN A 249 6.95 -16.81 20.95
C ASN A 249 6.27 -17.74 19.91
N TYR A 250 6.34 -17.38 18.63
CA TYR A 250 5.83 -18.22 17.54
C TYR A 250 6.57 -19.58 17.52
N LYS A 251 7.90 -19.56 17.55
CA LYS A 251 8.71 -20.78 17.55
C LYS A 251 8.45 -21.65 18.77
N ALA A 252 8.32 -21.06 19.96
CA ALA A 252 7.98 -21.79 21.19
C ALA A 252 6.60 -22.46 21.08
N ALA A 253 5.60 -21.79 20.52
CA ALA A 253 4.28 -22.38 20.27
C ALA A 253 4.34 -23.57 19.28
N GLN A 254 5.27 -23.55 18.32
CA GLN A 254 5.46 -24.66 17.37
C GLN A 254 6.20 -25.87 17.96
N GLN A 255 6.88 -25.72 19.10
CA GLN A 255 7.59 -26.80 19.79
C GLN A 255 6.72 -27.60 20.77
N VAL A 256 5.46 -27.22 20.95
CA VAL A 256 4.49 -27.97 21.75
C VAL A 256 4.38 -29.39 21.17
N GLU A 257 4.41 -30.39 22.05
CA GLU A 257 4.24 -31.78 21.65
C GLU A 257 2.84 -31.97 21.02
N SER A 258 2.85 -32.47 19.79
CA SER A 258 1.61 -32.66 19.05
C SER A 258 0.77 -33.79 19.68
N LEU A 259 -0.54 -33.63 19.69
CA LEU A 259 -1.46 -34.66 20.15
C LEU A 259 -1.17 -36.00 19.43
N PRO A 260 -1.09 -37.13 20.19
CA PRO A 260 -0.93 -38.46 19.61
C PRO A 260 -2.14 -38.80 18.72
N MET A 261 -1.92 -39.66 17.73
CA MET A 261 -3.01 -40.17 16.90
C MET A 261 -3.92 -41.07 17.74
N GLY A 262 -5.19 -40.70 17.80
CA GLY A 262 -6.24 -41.54 18.41
C GLY A 262 -6.83 -42.48 17.35
N GLU A 263 -7.48 -43.55 17.76
CA GLU A 263 -8.16 -44.45 16.83
C GLU A 263 -9.64 -44.07 16.64
N TYR A 264 -10.31 -43.74 17.74
CA TYR A 264 -11.72 -43.37 17.75
C TYR A 264 -11.97 -42.11 18.61
N SER A 265 -13.02 -41.38 18.29
CA SER A 265 -13.53 -40.28 19.11
C SER A 265 -14.27 -40.79 20.36
N GLU A 266 -14.65 -39.90 21.24
CA GLU A 266 -15.46 -40.24 22.42
C GLU A 266 -16.84 -40.82 22.03
N ASN A 267 -17.38 -40.45 20.86
CA ASN A 267 -18.68 -40.95 20.35
C ASN A 267 -18.52 -42.20 19.44
N GLY A 268 -17.30 -42.69 19.26
CA GLY A 268 -17.03 -43.93 18.52
C GLY A 268 -16.80 -43.75 17.00
N GLU A 269 -16.70 -42.52 16.49
CA GLU A 269 -16.30 -42.28 15.10
C GLU A 269 -14.79 -42.55 14.94
N LYS A 270 -14.40 -43.31 13.90
CA LYS A 270 -13.01 -43.55 13.57
C LYS A 270 -12.34 -42.28 13.06
N PHE A 271 -11.23 -41.90 13.67
CA PHE A 271 -10.51 -40.72 13.24
C PHE A 271 -9.91 -40.85 11.84
N TYR A 272 -10.09 -39.78 11.07
CA TYR A 272 -9.32 -39.57 9.84
C TYR A 272 -7.95 -38.94 10.20
N HIS A 273 -6.89 -39.45 9.56
CA HIS A 273 -5.54 -38.91 9.63
C HIS A 273 -4.96 -38.82 8.22
N ASP A 274 -4.63 -37.62 7.80
CA ASP A 274 -3.86 -37.45 6.58
C ASP A 274 -2.37 -37.70 6.87
N THR A 275 -1.83 -38.77 6.28
CA THR A 275 -0.44 -39.18 6.41
C THR A 275 0.28 -39.21 5.06
N ILE A 276 -0.42 -38.86 3.96
CA ILE A 276 0.06 -39.08 2.60
C ILE A 276 0.17 -37.79 1.80
N SER A 277 -0.82 -36.89 1.92
CA SER A 277 -0.89 -35.71 1.09
C SER A 277 0.22 -34.68 1.36
N GLU A 278 0.36 -33.70 0.48
CA GLU A 278 1.33 -32.60 0.62
C GLU A 278 1.06 -31.72 1.85
N VAL A 279 -0.17 -31.73 2.38
CA VAL A 279 -0.58 -30.94 3.55
C VAL A 279 -0.48 -31.72 4.88
N LYS A 280 -0.08 -32.99 4.87
CA LYS A 280 0.00 -33.90 6.04
C LYS A 280 0.78 -33.32 7.22
N ASP A 281 1.78 -32.52 6.94
CA ASP A 281 2.68 -31.95 7.94
C ASP A 281 2.33 -30.50 8.32
N PHE A 282 1.18 -29.99 7.87
CA PHE A 282 0.71 -28.65 8.24
C PHE A 282 0.32 -28.62 9.70
N LYS A 283 0.90 -27.62 10.40
CA LYS A 283 0.68 -27.42 11.83
C LYS A 283 0.10 -26.02 12.12
N GLU A 284 -0.71 -25.98 13.16
CA GLU A 284 -1.17 -24.74 13.78
C GLU A 284 -0.82 -24.82 15.28
N ASN A 285 -0.03 -23.87 15.80
CA ASN A 285 0.45 -23.87 17.19
C ASN A 285 1.02 -25.23 17.66
N GLY A 286 1.85 -25.88 16.82
CA GLY A 286 2.52 -27.15 17.14
C GLY A 286 1.69 -28.41 16.82
N ASN A 287 0.38 -28.34 16.65
CA ASN A 287 -0.49 -29.49 16.40
C ASN A 287 -0.77 -29.68 14.89
N TYR A 288 -0.91 -30.92 14.46
CA TYR A 288 -1.22 -31.26 13.07
C TYR A 288 -2.68 -30.93 12.72
N ILE A 289 -2.89 -30.19 11.64
CA ILE A 289 -4.21 -29.76 11.20
C ILE A 289 -5.06 -30.95 10.74
N TYR A 290 -4.47 -31.86 9.98
CA TYR A 290 -5.19 -32.93 9.30
C TYR A 290 -5.05 -34.30 10.00
N ARG A 291 -4.95 -34.29 11.36
CA ARG A 291 -4.97 -35.51 12.18
C ARG A 291 -6.04 -35.41 13.25
N ASN A 292 -6.52 -36.59 13.72
CA ASN A 292 -7.56 -36.72 14.73
C ASN A 292 -8.86 -35.99 14.35
N ILE A 293 -9.43 -36.29 13.17
CA ILE A 293 -10.63 -35.64 12.65
C ILE A 293 -11.78 -36.66 12.60
N ALA A 294 -12.86 -36.39 13.32
CA ALA A 294 -14.14 -37.08 13.24
C ALA A 294 -15.09 -36.20 12.39
N PHE A 295 -15.12 -36.41 11.06
CA PHE A 295 -15.79 -35.51 10.14
C PHE A 295 -17.31 -35.46 10.31
N THR A 296 -17.94 -36.62 10.55
CA THR A 296 -19.40 -36.72 10.71
C THR A 296 -19.84 -35.96 11.97
N GLU A 297 -19.15 -36.24 13.08
CA GLU A 297 -19.41 -35.56 14.34
C GLU A 297 -19.22 -34.05 14.25
N LEU A 298 -18.14 -33.62 13.60
CA LEU A 298 -17.87 -32.19 13.42
C LEU A 298 -18.97 -31.50 12.61
N GLU A 299 -19.39 -32.11 11.49
CA GLU A 299 -20.43 -31.55 10.63
C GLU A 299 -21.76 -31.43 11.37
N GLU A 300 -22.19 -32.49 12.03
CA GLU A 300 -23.44 -32.48 12.79
C GLU A 300 -23.41 -31.48 13.96
N ALA A 301 -22.32 -31.46 14.73
CA ALA A 301 -22.19 -30.55 15.87
C ALA A 301 -22.11 -29.08 15.41
N TRP A 302 -21.37 -28.80 14.34
CA TRP A 302 -21.28 -27.46 13.79
C TRP A 302 -22.62 -26.95 13.26
N ASN A 303 -23.29 -27.73 12.41
CA ASN A 303 -24.57 -27.34 11.80
C ASN A 303 -25.70 -27.18 12.83
N ARG A 304 -25.57 -27.71 14.07
CA ARG A 304 -26.47 -27.42 15.18
C ARG A 304 -26.19 -26.07 15.88
N ARG A 305 -24.96 -25.55 15.78
CA ARG A 305 -24.51 -24.39 16.56
C ARG A 305 -24.29 -23.12 15.71
N SER A 306 -24.24 -23.24 14.38
CA SER A 306 -24.01 -22.15 13.45
C SER A 306 -24.99 -22.21 12.28
N ASP A 307 -25.39 -21.05 11.80
CA ASP A 307 -26.21 -20.93 10.58
C ASP A 307 -25.36 -21.11 9.30
N PHE A 308 -24.04 -21.16 9.43
CA PHE A 308 -23.11 -21.40 8.32
C PHE A 308 -22.90 -22.89 8.14
N ASN A 309 -23.18 -23.40 6.93
CA ASN A 309 -23.00 -24.81 6.59
C ASN A 309 -21.52 -25.22 6.70
N PHE A 310 -21.25 -26.36 7.34
CA PHE A 310 -19.91 -26.93 7.48
C PHE A 310 -19.14 -27.06 6.17
N ASN A 311 -19.83 -27.52 5.11
CA ASN A 311 -19.27 -27.66 3.77
C ASN A 311 -19.38 -26.39 2.91
N GLY A 312 -19.82 -25.28 3.50
CA GLY A 312 -19.94 -23.98 2.84
C GLY A 312 -18.69 -23.11 3.00
N THR A 313 -18.90 -21.80 2.92
CA THR A 313 -17.83 -20.81 3.06
C THR A 313 -18.07 -19.92 4.28
N ASP A 314 -16.97 -19.44 4.87
CA ASP A 314 -17.01 -18.39 5.86
C ASP A 314 -17.30 -17.01 5.22
N LEU A 315 -17.46 -15.96 6.02
CA LEU A 315 -17.74 -14.60 5.54
C LEU A 315 -16.62 -14.03 4.64
N LYS A 316 -15.41 -14.61 4.62
CA LYS A 316 -14.32 -14.24 3.69
C LYS A 316 -14.35 -15.03 2.39
N GLY A 317 -15.31 -15.95 2.23
CA GLY A 317 -15.39 -16.82 1.06
C GLY A 317 -14.36 -17.95 1.07
N GLN A 318 -13.75 -18.28 2.23
CA GLN A 318 -12.87 -19.42 2.42
C GLN A 318 -13.71 -20.64 2.84
N GLU A 319 -13.21 -21.85 2.56
CA GLU A 319 -13.88 -23.05 3.05
C GLU A 319 -14.01 -23.02 4.58
N LEU A 320 -15.23 -23.03 5.09
CA LEU A 320 -15.50 -22.95 6.53
C LEU A 320 -14.89 -24.13 7.26
N LYS A 321 -14.99 -25.34 6.71
CA LYS A 321 -14.35 -26.53 7.23
C LYS A 321 -12.85 -26.35 7.46
N ALA A 322 -12.13 -25.75 6.51
CA ALA A 322 -10.69 -25.51 6.66
C ALA A 322 -10.39 -24.49 7.77
N THR A 323 -11.21 -23.44 7.88
CA THR A 323 -11.12 -22.44 8.97
C THR A 323 -11.36 -23.09 10.34
N LEU A 324 -12.38 -23.92 10.45
CA LEU A 324 -12.76 -24.63 11.68
C LEU A 324 -11.67 -25.63 12.12
N LEU A 325 -11.19 -26.48 11.22
CA LEU A 325 -10.12 -27.44 11.53
C LEU A 325 -8.87 -26.76 12.05
N ARG A 326 -8.45 -25.66 11.44
CA ARG A 326 -7.30 -24.88 11.89
C ARG A 326 -7.57 -24.25 13.26
N PHE A 327 -8.77 -23.73 13.48
CA PHE A 327 -9.14 -23.09 14.75
C PHE A 327 -9.08 -24.07 15.91
N ILE A 328 -9.72 -25.25 15.79
CA ILE A 328 -9.68 -26.32 16.82
C ILE A 328 -8.24 -26.79 17.03
N THR A 329 -7.48 -27.00 15.93
CA THR A 329 -6.06 -27.36 16.02
C THR A 329 -5.26 -26.33 16.80
N SER A 330 -5.52 -25.04 16.57
CA SER A 330 -4.81 -23.96 17.26
C SER A 330 -5.03 -23.96 18.78
N LYS A 331 -6.15 -24.54 19.26
CA LYS A 331 -6.44 -24.73 20.68
C LYS A 331 -5.76 -25.97 21.26
N GLY A 332 -5.16 -26.84 20.43
CA GLY A 332 -4.59 -28.10 20.87
C GLY A 332 -5.66 -29.18 21.18
N GLU A 333 -6.81 -29.12 20.52
CA GLU A 333 -7.93 -30.06 20.73
C GLU A 333 -8.03 -31.04 19.55
N ARG A 334 -8.59 -32.25 19.81
CA ARG A 334 -9.00 -33.18 18.77
C ARG A 334 -10.25 -32.65 18.08
N LYS A 335 -10.42 -32.95 16.80
CA LYS A 335 -11.52 -32.44 15.98
C LYS A 335 -12.73 -33.37 16.11
N THR A 336 -13.49 -33.21 17.20
CA THR A 336 -14.67 -34.01 17.59
C THR A 336 -15.87 -33.12 17.86
N ALA A 337 -17.06 -33.73 18.03
CA ALA A 337 -18.25 -33.01 18.47
C ALA A 337 -17.99 -32.25 19.78
N GLN A 338 -17.28 -32.86 20.73
CA GLN A 338 -16.97 -32.23 22.02
C GLN A 338 -16.20 -30.93 21.86
N ALA A 339 -15.24 -30.88 20.93
CA ALA A 339 -14.50 -29.65 20.63
C ALA A 339 -15.42 -28.52 20.15
N ILE A 340 -16.44 -28.85 19.33
CA ILE A 340 -17.45 -27.88 18.89
C ILE A 340 -18.35 -27.44 20.08
N GLU A 341 -18.81 -28.38 20.90
CA GLU A 341 -19.64 -28.05 22.06
C GLU A 341 -18.93 -27.12 23.06
N ASN A 342 -17.62 -27.25 23.18
CA ASN A 342 -16.77 -26.42 24.04
C ASN A 342 -16.51 -25.03 23.48
N LEU A 343 -16.83 -24.73 22.20
CA LEU A 343 -16.63 -23.39 21.63
C LEU A 343 -17.59 -22.37 22.26
N SER A 344 -17.06 -21.25 22.66
CA SER A 344 -17.87 -20.09 23.06
C SER A 344 -18.59 -19.46 21.86
N LYS A 345 -19.64 -18.67 22.11
CA LYS A 345 -20.31 -17.89 21.05
C LYS A 345 -19.34 -16.94 20.32
N GLU A 346 -18.36 -16.37 21.04
CA GLU A 346 -17.34 -15.50 20.46
C GLU A 346 -16.43 -16.28 19.51
N GLU A 347 -16.03 -17.51 19.85
CA GLU A 347 -15.21 -18.38 19.01
C GLU A 347 -15.97 -18.83 17.75
N ILE A 348 -17.25 -19.20 17.87
CA ILE A 348 -18.09 -19.52 16.70
C ILE A 348 -18.15 -18.34 15.76
N ASN A 349 -18.50 -17.15 16.26
CA ASN A 349 -18.56 -15.92 15.44
C ASN A 349 -17.19 -15.58 14.81
N ALA A 350 -16.08 -15.87 15.51
CA ALA A 350 -14.73 -15.68 14.96
C ALA A 350 -14.48 -16.64 13.78
N ILE A 351 -14.87 -17.91 13.89
CA ILE A 351 -14.74 -18.90 12.81
C ILE A 351 -15.60 -18.50 11.61
N GLU A 352 -16.85 -18.10 11.83
CA GLU A 352 -17.75 -17.59 10.78
C GLU A 352 -17.16 -16.38 10.05
N LYS A 353 -16.42 -15.52 10.76
CA LYS A 353 -15.67 -14.39 10.20
C LYS A 353 -14.32 -14.79 9.56
N GLY A 354 -14.02 -16.08 9.43
CA GLY A 354 -12.79 -16.58 8.80
C GLY A 354 -11.54 -16.34 9.64
N ILE A 355 -11.63 -16.46 10.97
CA ILE A 355 -10.49 -16.44 11.90
C ILE A 355 -10.12 -17.89 12.20
N ALA A 356 -8.98 -18.32 11.68
CA ALA A 356 -8.51 -19.71 11.72
C ALA A 356 -7.59 -20.04 12.92
N ASN A 357 -7.31 -19.09 13.82
CA ASN A 357 -6.45 -19.33 14.98
C ASN A 357 -7.05 -18.63 16.21
N HIS A 358 -7.23 -19.36 17.31
CA HIS A 358 -7.86 -18.85 18.53
C HIS A 358 -7.10 -17.68 19.17
N LEU A 359 -5.75 -17.63 19.03
CA LEU A 359 -4.94 -16.52 19.54
C LEU A 359 -5.35 -15.17 18.92
N TYR A 360 -5.86 -15.19 17.69
CA TYR A 360 -6.24 -13.97 16.97
C TYR A 360 -7.46 -13.25 17.57
N ILE A 361 -8.27 -13.93 18.39
CA ILE A 361 -9.40 -13.31 19.11
C ILE A 361 -8.90 -12.25 20.10
N LYS A 362 -7.84 -12.57 20.84
CA LYS A 362 -7.28 -11.70 21.89
C LYS A 362 -6.17 -10.77 21.41
N MET A 363 -5.60 -11.03 20.24
CA MET A 363 -4.54 -10.20 19.67
C MET A 363 -5.10 -8.91 19.08
N ASN A 364 -4.43 -7.77 19.33
CA ASN A 364 -4.67 -6.57 18.56
C ASN A 364 -4.25 -6.79 17.10
N ASP A 365 -4.77 -5.95 16.19
CA ASP A 365 -4.58 -6.12 14.75
C ASP A 365 -3.13 -6.07 14.30
N PHE A 366 -2.29 -5.27 14.96
CA PHE A 366 -0.85 -5.20 14.66
C PHE A 366 -0.15 -6.52 15.01
N SER A 367 -0.35 -7.03 16.23
CA SER A 367 0.23 -8.30 16.67
C SER A 367 -0.26 -9.47 15.82
N ARG A 368 -1.56 -9.49 15.48
CA ARG A 368 -2.16 -10.47 14.57
C ARG A 368 -1.48 -10.44 13.19
N ARG A 369 -1.23 -9.24 12.66
CA ARG A 369 -0.56 -9.09 11.36
C ARG A 369 0.88 -9.58 11.39
N VAL A 370 1.64 -9.25 12.44
CA VAL A 370 3.02 -9.73 12.62
C VAL A 370 3.06 -11.25 12.75
N HIS A 371 2.21 -11.84 13.61
CA HIS A 371 2.12 -13.29 13.77
C HIS A 371 1.76 -13.98 12.44
N LYS A 372 0.80 -13.44 11.69
CA LYS A 372 0.42 -13.96 10.37
C LYS A 372 1.59 -13.92 9.38
N ILE A 373 2.39 -12.85 9.36
CA ILE A 373 3.56 -12.76 8.48
C ILE A 373 4.60 -13.83 8.85
N ILE A 374 4.86 -14.03 10.13
CA ILE A 374 5.79 -15.08 10.60
C ILE A 374 5.29 -16.47 10.16
N TRP A 375 4.00 -16.74 10.34
CA TRP A 375 3.36 -17.98 9.92
C TRP A 375 3.43 -18.18 8.39
N GLU A 376 3.16 -17.13 7.59
CA GLU A 376 3.27 -17.16 6.12
C GLU A 376 4.68 -17.58 5.67
N PHE A 377 5.73 -17.04 6.30
CA PHE A 377 7.12 -17.43 6.01
C PHE A 377 7.45 -18.86 6.48
N ASP A 378 6.94 -19.28 7.63
CA ASP A 378 7.17 -20.64 8.13
C ASP A 378 6.55 -21.69 7.19
N VAL A 379 5.32 -21.46 6.72
CA VAL A 379 4.64 -22.32 5.73
C VAL A 379 5.43 -22.35 4.43
N TYR A 380 5.87 -21.21 3.93
CA TYR A 380 6.66 -21.15 2.70
C TYR A 380 7.99 -21.88 2.80
N ASN A 381 8.71 -21.72 3.91
CA ASN A 381 10.00 -22.37 4.12
C ASN A 381 9.88 -23.90 4.25
N LYS A 382 8.79 -24.38 4.86
CA LYS A 382 8.57 -25.82 5.10
C LYS A 382 7.93 -26.53 3.90
N HIS A 383 7.02 -25.85 3.21
CA HIS A 383 6.13 -26.49 2.22
C HIS A 383 6.20 -25.86 0.83
N GLY A 384 6.95 -24.77 0.64
CA GLY A 384 7.06 -24.07 -0.65
C GLY A 384 5.80 -23.31 -1.09
N ILE A 385 4.73 -23.26 -0.29
CA ILE A 385 3.45 -22.67 -0.66
C ILE A 385 3.48 -21.16 -0.41
N ALA A 386 3.32 -20.37 -1.49
CA ALA A 386 3.25 -18.92 -1.42
C ALA A 386 1.85 -18.36 -1.73
N SER A 387 1.00 -19.12 -2.39
CA SER A 387 -0.33 -18.69 -2.84
C SER A 387 -1.22 -18.22 -1.68
N GLY A 388 -1.78 -17.01 -1.78
CA GLY A 388 -2.62 -16.41 -0.74
C GLY A 388 -1.87 -15.71 0.40
N HIS A 389 -0.54 -15.81 0.44
CA HIS A 389 0.33 -15.23 1.46
C HIS A 389 0.94 -13.90 0.99
N SER A 390 0.32 -12.79 1.31
CA SER A 390 0.58 -11.49 0.66
C SER A 390 2.04 -10.99 0.74
N VAL A 391 2.76 -11.28 1.81
CA VAL A 391 4.17 -10.86 1.98
C VAL A 391 5.09 -11.85 1.28
N VAL A 392 4.84 -13.15 1.45
CA VAL A 392 5.60 -14.21 0.79
C VAL A 392 5.43 -14.16 -0.73
N MET A 393 4.21 -13.90 -1.24
CA MET A 393 4.00 -13.71 -2.68
C MET A 393 4.88 -12.60 -3.24
N ARG A 394 5.04 -11.45 -2.53
CA ARG A 394 5.95 -10.38 -2.99
C ARG A 394 7.40 -10.84 -3.07
N TRP A 395 7.85 -11.64 -2.10
CA TRP A 395 9.18 -12.25 -2.15
C TRP A 395 9.36 -13.14 -3.38
N VAL A 396 8.37 -13.97 -3.69
CA VAL A 396 8.37 -14.83 -4.89
C VAL A 396 8.34 -13.98 -6.17
N TYR A 397 7.52 -12.92 -6.22
CA TYR A 397 7.49 -11.99 -7.36
C TYR A 397 8.86 -11.34 -7.59
N TRP A 398 9.54 -10.88 -6.54
CA TRP A 398 10.86 -10.26 -6.67
C TRP A 398 11.91 -11.26 -7.15
N LYS A 399 11.87 -12.50 -6.66
CA LYS A 399 12.76 -13.57 -7.10
C LYS A 399 12.58 -13.86 -8.60
N ASN A 400 11.34 -13.95 -9.07
CA ASN A 400 11.03 -14.16 -10.48
C ASN A 400 11.39 -12.92 -11.33
N ALA A 401 11.10 -11.73 -10.85
CA ALA A 401 11.52 -10.49 -11.49
C ALA A 401 13.04 -10.43 -11.70
N PHE A 402 13.82 -10.88 -10.72
CA PHE A 402 15.28 -10.95 -10.86
C PHE A 402 15.73 -11.96 -11.92
N SER A 403 15.02 -13.09 -12.06
CA SER A 403 15.26 -14.06 -13.15
C SER A 403 15.01 -13.45 -14.52
N ILE A 404 13.86 -12.76 -14.69
CA ILE A 404 13.51 -12.06 -15.93
C ILE A 404 14.54 -10.96 -16.24
N PHE A 405 14.92 -10.15 -15.24
CA PHE A 405 15.93 -9.09 -15.39
C PHE A 405 17.27 -9.64 -15.86
N LYS A 406 17.76 -10.77 -15.33
CA LYS A 406 19.02 -11.40 -15.77
C LYS A 406 19.02 -11.79 -17.25
N LYS A 407 17.85 -12.13 -17.80
CA LYS A 407 17.72 -12.46 -19.22
C LYS A 407 17.71 -11.22 -20.11
N ASN A 408 17.38 -10.04 -19.55
CA ASN A 408 17.16 -8.79 -20.28
C ASN A 408 17.85 -7.57 -19.59
N VAL A 409 19.13 -7.71 -19.23
CA VAL A 409 19.84 -6.78 -18.32
C VAL A 409 19.85 -5.34 -18.79
N PHE A 410 20.11 -5.07 -20.07
CA PHE A 410 20.38 -3.69 -20.54
C PHE A 410 19.11 -2.89 -20.79
N PHE A 411 18.14 -3.43 -21.53
CA PHE A 411 16.96 -2.70 -22.01
C PHE A 411 15.64 -3.26 -21.49
N GLY A 412 15.68 -4.37 -20.75
CA GLY A 412 14.48 -5.00 -20.21
C GLY A 412 13.60 -5.67 -21.28
N VAL A 413 12.34 -5.93 -20.92
CA VAL A 413 11.37 -6.62 -21.79
C VAL A 413 10.49 -5.68 -22.61
N GLY A 414 10.53 -4.38 -22.36
CA GLY A 414 9.67 -3.39 -23.02
C GLY A 414 8.43 -3.03 -22.22
N THR A 415 7.64 -2.08 -22.76
CA THR A 415 6.47 -1.52 -22.08
C THR A 415 5.30 -2.49 -22.00
N GLY A 416 5.08 -3.28 -23.06
CA GLY A 416 3.90 -4.16 -23.17
C GLY A 416 4.11 -5.57 -22.62
N ASP A 417 5.34 -6.06 -22.64
CA ASP A 417 5.62 -7.49 -22.42
C ASP A 417 5.87 -7.86 -20.96
N LEU A 418 5.77 -6.86 -20.04
CA LEU A 418 6.07 -7.06 -18.63
C LEU A 418 5.23 -8.17 -17.99
N GLN A 419 3.90 -8.16 -18.17
CA GLN A 419 3.02 -9.18 -17.60
C GLN A 419 3.24 -10.55 -18.23
N ASP A 420 3.49 -10.59 -19.53
CA ASP A 420 3.73 -11.84 -20.27
C ASP A 420 5.03 -12.51 -19.84
N ALA A 421 6.09 -11.70 -19.60
CA ALA A 421 7.35 -12.19 -19.07
C ALA A 421 7.20 -12.80 -17.66
N PHE A 422 6.38 -12.19 -16.80
CA PHE A 422 6.04 -12.76 -15.49
C PHE A 422 5.23 -14.05 -15.64
N ASN A 423 4.20 -14.07 -16.47
CA ASN A 423 3.37 -15.26 -16.72
C ASN A 423 4.23 -16.44 -17.20
N GLN A 424 5.14 -16.19 -18.15
CA GLN A 424 6.05 -17.21 -18.68
C GLN A 424 7.00 -17.75 -17.60
N GLU A 425 7.54 -16.88 -16.74
CA GLU A 425 8.44 -17.28 -15.65
C GLU A 425 7.69 -18.12 -14.60
N TYR A 426 6.43 -17.78 -14.28
CA TYR A 426 5.61 -18.55 -13.33
C TYR A 426 5.22 -19.92 -13.84
N GLN A 427 4.92 -20.08 -15.13
CA GLN A 427 4.57 -21.37 -15.74
C GLN A 427 5.68 -22.42 -15.58
N SER A 428 6.91 -22.00 -15.43
CA SER A 428 8.04 -22.90 -15.15
C SER A 428 8.12 -23.38 -13.68
N GLN A 429 7.25 -22.88 -12.81
CA GLN A 429 7.29 -23.10 -11.36
C GLN A 429 5.90 -23.42 -10.80
N THR A 430 5.82 -24.32 -9.83
CA THR A 430 4.57 -24.76 -9.19
C THR A 430 4.22 -23.98 -7.90
N VAL A 431 5.00 -22.95 -7.56
CA VAL A 431 4.93 -22.24 -6.26
C VAL A 431 3.69 -21.36 -6.10
N LEU A 432 3.13 -20.87 -7.22
CA LEU A 432 1.94 -20.01 -7.25
C LEU A 432 0.85 -20.61 -8.14
N SER A 433 -0.41 -20.46 -7.73
CA SER A 433 -1.56 -20.70 -8.61
C SER A 433 -1.79 -19.52 -9.56
N GLU A 434 -2.35 -19.78 -10.76
CA GLU A 434 -2.49 -18.80 -11.86
C GLU A 434 -3.17 -17.49 -11.46
N LYS A 435 -4.17 -17.54 -10.57
CA LYS A 435 -4.86 -16.33 -10.07
C LYS A 435 -3.93 -15.35 -9.33
N TYR A 436 -2.72 -15.80 -8.94
CA TYR A 436 -1.70 -14.99 -8.26
C TYR A 436 -0.50 -14.67 -9.16
N TYR A 437 -0.60 -14.86 -10.48
CA TYR A 437 0.42 -14.43 -11.44
C TYR A 437 0.38 -12.92 -11.60
N LEU A 438 1.02 -12.21 -10.67
CA LEU A 438 1.06 -10.76 -10.63
C LEU A 438 2.49 -10.26 -10.84
N ARG A 439 2.61 -8.95 -11.11
CA ARG A 439 3.89 -8.26 -11.26
C ARG A 439 4.58 -8.05 -9.91
N ALA A 440 5.74 -7.40 -9.91
CA ALA A 440 6.62 -7.27 -8.74
C ALA A 440 5.99 -6.56 -7.52
N HIS A 441 4.95 -5.73 -7.70
CA HIS A 441 4.46 -4.80 -6.66
C HIS A 441 5.60 -3.98 -6.03
N ASN A 442 6.54 -3.54 -6.88
CA ASN A 442 7.68 -2.72 -6.51
C ASN A 442 8.13 -1.94 -7.75
N GLN A 443 7.96 -0.62 -7.72
CA GLN A 443 8.21 0.23 -8.87
C GLN A 443 9.65 0.18 -9.38
N TYR A 444 10.64 0.06 -8.47
CA TYR A 444 12.04 -0.04 -8.85
C TYR A 444 12.32 -1.31 -9.65
N ILE A 445 11.80 -2.43 -9.16
CA ILE A 445 11.91 -3.74 -9.82
C ILE A 445 11.14 -3.72 -11.14
N THR A 446 9.95 -3.13 -11.17
CA THR A 446 9.15 -2.98 -12.39
C THR A 446 9.93 -2.21 -13.46
N TYR A 447 10.60 -1.09 -13.13
CA TYR A 447 11.45 -0.38 -14.07
C TYR A 447 12.69 -1.18 -14.49
N ALA A 448 13.31 -1.91 -13.57
CA ALA A 448 14.45 -2.78 -13.88
C ALA A 448 14.06 -3.88 -14.89
N VAL A 449 12.91 -4.53 -14.70
CA VAL A 449 12.44 -5.59 -15.61
C VAL A 449 11.99 -5.01 -16.94
N SER A 450 11.22 -3.91 -16.93
CA SER A 450 10.67 -3.31 -18.17
C SER A 450 11.74 -2.66 -19.05
N PHE A 451 12.71 -1.97 -18.45
CA PHE A 451 13.64 -1.08 -19.17
C PHE A 451 15.12 -1.37 -18.87
N GLY A 452 15.42 -2.46 -18.19
CA GLY A 452 16.78 -2.87 -17.84
C GLY A 452 17.51 -1.92 -16.90
N VAL A 453 18.82 -2.10 -16.79
CA VAL A 453 19.70 -1.24 -15.97
C VAL A 453 19.70 0.21 -16.47
N VAL A 454 19.59 0.42 -17.78
CA VAL A 454 19.56 1.77 -18.38
C VAL A 454 18.31 2.52 -17.93
N GLY A 455 17.14 1.89 -18.04
CA GLY A 455 15.88 2.50 -17.60
C GLY A 455 15.79 2.68 -16.09
N LEU A 456 16.28 1.74 -15.29
CA LEU A 456 16.36 1.89 -13.84
C LEU A 456 17.29 3.05 -13.44
N ALA A 457 18.47 3.16 -14.05
CA ALA A 457 19.39 4.26 -13.78
C ALA A 457 18.75 5.62 -14.12
N TRP A 458 18.06 5.71 -15.26
CA TRP A 458 17.33 6.92 -15.64
C TRP A 458 16.20 7.25 -14.67
N PHE A 459 15.46 6.24 -14.21
CA PHE A 459 14.43 6.42 -13.19
C PHE A 459 14.99 6.94 -11.86
N LEU A 460 16.13 6.43 -11.43
CA LEU A 460 16.82 6.96 -10.24
C LEU A 460 17.31 8.39 -10.44
N ILE A 461 17.86 8.72 -11.62
CA ILE A 461 18.24 10.11 -11.97
C ILE A 461 17.00 11.02 -11.93
N PHE A 462 15.90 10.60 -12.53
CA PHE A 462 14.63 11.32 -12.50
C PHE A 462 14.14 11.63 -11.08
N LEU A 463 14.25 10.67 -10.16
CA LEU A 463 13.86 10.85 -8.75
C LEU A 463 14.83 11.74 -7.98
N PHE A 464 16.13 11.44 -8.05
CA PHE A 464 17.11 11.99 -7.11
C PHE A 464 17.85 13.22 -7.62
N TYR A 465 18.00 13.43 -8.92
CA TYR A 465 18.70 14.61 -9.44
C TYR A 465 18.01 15.93 -9.07
N PRO A 466 16.67 16.11 -9.27
CA PRO A 466 15.99 17.32 -8.81
C PRO A 466 16.08 17.50 -7.29
N PHE A 467 15.94 16.41 -6.54
CA PHE A 467 16.01 16.40 -5.08
C PHE A 467 17.32 16.99 -4.54
N PHE A 468 18.46 16.55 -5.07
CA PHE A 468 19.78 17.05 -4.65
C PHE A 468 20.12 18.39 -5.30
N LYS A 469 19.89 18.56 -6.61
CA LYS A 469 20.24 19.78 -7.35
C LYS A 469 19.55 21.02 -6.81
N LEU A 470 18.27 20.91 -6.44
CA LEU A 470 17.48 22.01 -5.92
C LEU A 470 17.48 22.07 -4.39
N LYS A 471 18.21 21.16 -3.72
CA LYS A 471 18.27 21.04 -2.25
C LYS A 471 16.87 20.92 -1.63
N LEU A 472 15.98 20.12 -2.26
CA LEU A 472 14.58 19.99 -1.86
C LEU A 472 14.42 19.31 -0.49
N TYR A 473 15.43 18.64 0.00
CA TYR A 473 15.49 18.10 1.36
C TYR A 473 15.36 19.17 2.44
N ASN A 474 15.63 20.45 2.14
CA ASN A 474 15.41 21.56 3.06
C ASN A 474 13.95 22.03 3.13
N ASN A 475 13.09 21.54 2.24
CA ASN A 475 11.65 21.83 2.26
C ASN A 475 10.92 20.67 2.94
N PHE A 476 10.35 20.92 4.12
CA PHE A 476 9.67 19.90 4.93
C PHE A 476 8.57 19.17 4.14
N LEU A 477 7.71 19.92 3.46
CA LEU A 477 6.57 19.34 2.77
C LEU A 477 7.01 18.49 1.57
N TYR A 478 8.06 18.93 0.85
CA TYR A 478 8.63 18.14 -0.24
C TYR A 478 9.32 16.87 0.29
N LEU A 479 10.11 16.98 1.35
CA LEU A 479 10.81 15.84 1.95
C LEU A 479 9.80 14.79 2.47
N ALA A 480 8.73 15.23 3.14
CA ALA A 480 7.65 14.35 3.58
C ALA A 480 6.98 13.64 2.40
N PHE A 481 6.57 14.40 1.37
CA PHE A 481 6.01 13.85 0.14
C PHE A 481 6.94 12.84 -0.52
N PHE A 482 8.22 13.21 -0.66
CA PHE A 482 9.22 12.38 -1.34
C PHE A 482 9.46 11.06 -0.60
N CYS A 483 9.59 11.10 0.73
CA CYS A 483 9.68 9.87 1.54
C CYS A 483 8.44 8.99 1.40
N VAL A 484 7.23 9.57 1.48
CA VAL A 484 5.97 8.83 1.28
C VAL A 484 5.95 8.18 -0.11
N ALA A 485 6.32 8.92 -1.15
CA ALA A 485 6.36 8.41 -2.52
C ALA A 485 7.39 7.30 -2.72
N LEU A 486 8.64 7.48 -2.23
CA LEU A 486 9.68 6.46 -2.35
C LEU A 486 9.32 5.16 -1.61
N LEU A 487 8.79 5.28 -0.39
CA LEU A 487 8.35 4.11 0.40
C LEU A 487 7.17 3.40 -0.25
N SER A 488 6.24 4.14 -0.87
CA SER A 488 5.14 3.54 -1.62
C SER A 488 5.64 2.70 -2.79
N MET A 489 6.68 3.17 -3.48
CA MET A 489 7.29 2.50 -4.62
C MET A 489 8.03 1.19 -4.26
N VAL A 490 8.38 0.99 -2.99
CA VAL A 490 8.93 -0.29 -2.50
C VAL A 490 7.85 -1.35 -2.37
N THR A 491 6.63 -0.96 -2.00
CA THR A 491 5.55 -1.90 -1.66
C THR A 491 4.49 -2.03 -2.74
N GLU A 492 4.48 -1.14 -3.73
CA GLU A 492 3.49 -1.06 -4.80
C GLU A 492 4.10 -0.52 -6.10
N ASP A 493 3.48 -0.89 -7.21
CA ASP A 493 3.73 -0.28 -8.52
C ASP A 493 2.99 1.06 -8.62
N THR A 494 3.50 2.07 -7.92
CA THR A 494 2.83 3.38 -7.74
C THR A 494 2.54 4.06 -9.07
N LEU A 495 3.48 4.00 -10.02
CA LEU A 495 3.37 4.64 -11.35
C LEU A 495 2.67 3.77 -12.40
N GLU A 496 2.11 2.62 -12.00
CA GLU A 496 1.36 1.73 -12.90
C GLU A 496 -0.16 1.91 -12.80
N THR A 497 -0.61 2.96 -12.09
CA THR A 497 -2.05 3.24 -11.92
C THR A 497 -2.32 4.73 -12.02
N GLN A 498 -3.48 5.10 -12.56
CA GLN A 498 -3.85 6.51 -12.77
C GLN A 498 -3.72 7.36 -11.49
N VAL A 499 -4.28 6.89 -10.38
CA VAL A 499 -4.24 7.64 -9.10
C VAL A 499 -2.81 7.79 -8.58
N GLY A 500 -1.99 6.73 -8.68
CA GLY A 500 -0.61 6.77 -8.22
C GLY A 500 0.27 7.69 -9.09
N VAL A 501 0.14 7.58 -10.42
CA VAL A 501 0.82 8.48 -11.37
C VAL A 501 0.45 9.93 -11.07
N MET A 502 -0.85 10.21 -10.93
CA MET A 502 -1.33 11.56 -10.68
C MET A 502 -0.88 12.09 -9.32
N PHE A 503 -0.99 11.29 -8.26
CA PHE A 503 -0.51 11.67 -6.93
C PHE A 503 0.97 12.06 -6.96
N PHE A 504 1.80 11.18 -7.53
CA PHE A 504 3.23 11.45 -7.63
C PHE A 504 3.51 12.69 -8.48
N THR A 505 3.00 12.73 -9.72
CA THR A 505 3.35 13.80 -10.67
C THR A 505 2.85 15.16 -10.21
N PHE A 506 1.63 15.21 -9.68
CA PHE A 506 1.02 16.45 -9.21
C PHE A 506 1.84 17.08 -8.06
N PHE A 507 2.04 16.33 -6.99
CA PHE A 507 2.76 16.87 -5.83
C PHE A 507 4.24 17.10 -6.13
N ASN A 508 4.89 16.20 -6.88
CA ASN A 508 6.29 16.39 -7.29
C ASN A 508 6.46 17.70 -8.07
N THR A 509 5.61 17.93 -9.10
CA THR A 509 5.74 19.11 -9.96
C THR A 509 5.42 20.40 -9.21
N ILE A 510 4.29 20.46 -8.49
CA ILE A 510 3.88 21.68 -7.76
C ILE A 510 4.89 22.06 -6.68
N LEU A 511 5.37 21.09 -5.91
CA LEU A 511 6.31 21.37 -4.82
C LEU A 511 7.71 21.73 -5.32
N ILE A 512 8.16 21.16 -6.45
CA ILE A 512 9.40 21.60 -7.12
C ILE A 512 9.26 23.04 -7.60
N PHE A 513 8.19 23.39 -8.30
CA PHE A 513 7.99 24.75 -8.83
C PHE A 513 7.85 25.78 -7.70
N ASN A 514 7.20 25.39 -6.59
CA ASN A 514 7.14 26.22 -5.41
C ASN A 514 8.55 26.55 -4.84
N SER A 515 9.40 25.53 -4.76
CA SER A 515 10.75 25.68 -4.20
C SER A 515 11.69 26.48 -5.11
N THR A 516 11.48 26.46 -6.43
CA THR A 516 12.28 27.25 -7.38
C THR A 516 11.87 28.71 -7.40
N ASN A 517 10.57 29.01 -7.28
CA ASN A 517 10.06 30.38 -7.27
C ASN A 517 10.44 31.13 -5.99
N SER A 518 10.49 30.45 -4.84
CA SER A 518 10.93 31.06 -3.58
C SER A 518 12.43 31.45 -3.54
N LYS A 519 13.24 31.00 -4.51
CA LYS A 519 14.67 31.39 -4.62
C LYS A 519 14.91 32.50 -5.64
N MET A 520 13.89 32.90 -6.40
CA MET A 520 13.98 34.00 -7.37
C MET A 520 13.37 35.30 -6.84
N VAL A 521 12.79 35.30 -5.64
CA VAL A 521 12.35 36.46 -4.85
C VAL A 521 13.31 36.65 -3.70
#